data_cd8434c3852d56c5216aca9c27da93f2
#
_entry.id   cd8434c3852d56c5216aca9c27da93f2
#
_cell.length_a   1.000
_cell.length_b   1.000
_cell.length_c   1.000
_cell.angle_alpha   90.00
_cell.angle_beta   90.00
_cell.angle_gamma   90.00
#
_symmetry.space_group_name_H-M   'P 1'
#
loop_
_entity.id
_entity.type
_entity.pdbx_description
1 polymer ?
#
loop_
_entity_poly.entity_id
_entity_poly.type
_entity_poly.pdbx_seq_one_letter_code
_entity_poly.pdbx_strand_id
1 'polypeptide(L)'
;MSLDPALMLWSIPMKSTRYMQFALVSLFSVGLACAKADEPAKPSVHIYNWYDYIAPNTMSDFQKEAGISAVYDVFDNSDVMQSKLMAGRSGYDVVVASGDLLPNLIKAGVLKKLDRSKLPNWSHLDPEILAKLQSNDPANSYAAPYLWGTTGIGYDADKVKSILGPDAPVNSWDLIFKEENLAKLSQCGVAMLDAANEVVPIALHYLGLPYNSRNPDDYKKAQELLLKLRPHIVYFDSSKFISDLANGNICVVLGWAGGVADAQKASELAGNHRNLVYSIPREGAPVWVESLVQLNDAPNPEQGLAFINYMLRPDVIAESSNYLSYPNANKDATALVEQKIRDNPGVYPSKDVLDTLFPLEPLPLKIERVRTRTWNTVKTGA
;
A
#
# COMPACT_ATOMS: atom_id res chain seq x y z
N MET A 1 1.49 15.71 -62.00
CA MET A 1 1.59 14.44 -62.72
C MET A 1 0.83 13.42 -61.89
N SER A 2 -0.51 13.32 -62.02
CA SER A 2 -1.32 12.51 -62.94
C SER A 2 -0.82 11.05 -62.94
N LEU A 3 -1.61 10.08 -62.52
CA LEU A 3 -2.83 9.53 -63.10
C LEU A 3 -3.46 8.48 -62.16
N ASP A 4 -4.74 8.60 -61.92
CA ASP A 4 -5.77 7.58 -61.73
C ASP A 4 -6.09 6.95 -63.13
N PRO A 5 -6.97 5.99 -63.33
CA PRO A 5 -7.72 4.98 -62.59
C PRO A 5 -7.82 3.61 -63.30
N ALA A 6 -8.60 2.66 -62.82
CA ALA A 6 -9.67 1.97 -63.61
C ALA A 6 -10.27 0.74 -62.90
N LEU A 7 -11.55 0.83 -62.69
CA LEU A 7 -12.60 -0.18 -62.60
C LEU A 7 -12.43 -1.38 -63.56
N MET A 8 -12.74 -2.59 -63.08
CA MET A 8 -13.30 -3.64 -63.91
C MET A 8 -14.38 -4.45 -63.21
N LEU A 9 -15.61 -4.17 -63.58
CA LEU A 9 -16.79 -4.99 -63.42
C LEU A 9 -16.70 -6.23 -64.30
N TRP A 10 -17.00 -7.40 -63.77
CA TRP A 10 -17.38 -8.54 -64.57
C TRP A 10 -18.64 -9.20 -64.03
N SER A 11 -19.73 -9.00 -64.74
CA SER A 11 -21.01 -9.71 -64.71
C SER A 11 -20.96 -10.91 -65.59
N ILE A 12 -21.44 -12.09 -65.20
CA ILE A 12 -21.81 -13.21 -66.06
C ILE A 12 -22.98 -14.01 -65.40
N PRO A 13 -23.79 -14.69 -66.18
CA PRO A 13 -25.25 -14.64 -66.08
C PRO A 13 -25.91 -15.91 -65.52
N MET A 14 -27.18 -15.73 -65.16
CA MET A 14 -28.11 -16.83 -64.82
C MET A 14 -28.34 -17.78 -65.95
N LYS A 15 -28.34 -19.08 -65.70
CA LYS A 15 -29.06 -20.10 -66.45
C LYS A 15 -29.99 -20.91 -65.58
N SER A 16 -31.24 -20.81 -65.85
CA SER A 16 -32.35 -21.65 -65.38
C SER A 16 -32.22 -23.08 -65.92
N THR A 17 -32.52 -24.10 -65.09
CA THR A 17 -33.33 -25.24 -65.61
C THR A 17 -33.67 -26.26 -64.49
N ARG A 18 -34.98 -26.48 -64.34
CA ARG A 18 -35.75 -27.73 -64.15
C ARG A 18 -35.74 -28.43 -62.76
N TYR A 19 -36.97 -28.43 -62.27
CA TYR A 19 -37.58 -29.28 -61.25
C TYR A 19 -37.33 -30.77 -61.43
N MET A 20 -36.93 -31.43 -60.33
CA MET A 20 -37.23 -32.87 -60.13
C MET A 20 -37.57 -33.13 -58.67
N GLN A 21 -38.82 -33.43 -58.45
CA GLN A 21 -39.33 -33.83 -57.13
C GLN A 21 -38.77 -35.24 -56.74
N PHE A 22 -38.06 -35.32 -55.65
CA PHE A 22 -37.85 -36.58 -54.94
C PHE A 22 -38.36 -36.40 -53.52
N ALA A 23 -39.41 -37.18 -53.20
CA ALA A 23 -39.90 -37.40 -51.88
C ALA A 23 -38.85 -38.18 -51.09
N LEU A 24 -38.33 -37.58 -50.02
CA LEU A 24 -37.50 -38.31 -49.06
C LEU A 24 -38.17 -38.27 -47.68
N VAL A 25 -38.44 -39.45 -47.21
CA VAL A 25 -38.94 -39.79 -45.90
C VAL A 25 -37.99 -39.26 -44.81
N SER A 26 -38.46 -38.30 -44.01
CA SER A 26 -37.73 -37.76 -42.89
C SER A 26 -37.83 -38.74 -41.70
N LEU A 27 -36.81 -39.52 -41.44
CA LEU A 27 -36.57 -40.17 -40.15
C LEU A 27 -36.21 -39.07 -39.11
N PHE A 28 -37.15 -38.82 -38.23
CA PHE A 28 -36.88 -38.00 -37.03
C PHE A 28 -35.94 -38.78 -36.09
N SER A 29 -34.63 -38.54 -36.23
CA SER A 29 -33.67 -38.94 -35.21
C SER A 29 -33.79 -37.95 -34.06
N VAL A 30 -34.51 -38.31 -32.97
CA VAL A 30 -34.43 -37.57 -31.71
C VAL A 30 -33.06 -37.81 -31.14
N GLY A 31 -32.11 -36.93 -31.48
CA GLY A 31 -30.84 -36.82 -30.79
C GLY A 31 -31.10 -36.36 -29.35
N LEU A 32 -30.96 -37.26 -28.40
CA LEU A 32 -30.75 -36.85 -26.98
C LEU A 32 -29.49 -36.02 -26.96
N ALA A 33 -29.61 -34.68 -27.02
CA ALA A 33 -28.56 -33.78 -26.58
C ALA A 33 -28.44 -33.99 -25.06
N CYS A 34 -27.45 -34.79 -24.64
CA CYS A 34 -26.95 -34.73 -23.27
C CYS A 34 -26.43 -33.28 -23.09
N ALA A 35 -27.28 -32.42 -22.52
CA ALA A 35 -26.81 -31.20 -21.91
C ALA A 35 -25.77 -31.63 -20.88
N LYS A 36 -24.47 -31.41 -21.14
CA LYS A 36 -23.48 -31.41 -20.11
C LYS A 36 -23.99 -30.40 -19.09
N ALA A 37 -24.40 -30.88 -17.94
CA ALA A 37 -24.59 -30.00 -16.79
C ALA A 37 -23.26 -29.23 -16.66
N ASP A 38 -23.30 -27.91 -16.82
CA ASP A 38 -22.16 -27.06 -16.50
C ASP A 38 -21.76 -27.41 -15.08
N GLU A 39 -20.56 -27.92 -14.89
CA GLU A 39 -20.01 -28.05 -13.54
C GLU A 39 -20.15 -26.67 -12.88
N PRO A 40 -20.70 -26.59 -11.66
CA PRO A 40 -20.82 -25.30 -10.98
C PRO A 40 -19.43 -24.67 -10.96
N ALA A 41 -19.36 -23.42 -11.45
CA ALA A 41 -18.12 -22.68 -11.49
C ALA A 41 -17.47 -22.73 -10.10
N LYS A 42 -16.19 -23.10 -10.02
CA LYS A 42 -15.48 -23.14 -8.74
C LYS A 42 -15.60 -21.78 -8.06
N PRO A 43 -15.88 -21.75 -6.75
CA PRO A 43 -15.93 -20.49 -6.03
C PRO A 43 -14.61 -19.76 -6.20
N SER A 44 -14.67 -18.46 -6.46
CA SER A 44 -13.48 -17.63 -6.71
C SER A 44 -13.51 -16.36 -5.86
N VAL A 45 -12.34 -15.84 -5.53
CA VAL A 45 -12.15 -14.53 -4.90
C VAL A 45 -11.16 -13.72 -5.71
N HIS A 46 -11.45 -12.45 -5.90
CA HIS A 46 -10.59 -11.51 -6.61
C HIS A 46 -10.04 -10.49 -5.61
N ILE A 47 -8.71 -10.47 -5.46
CA ILE A 47 -7.99 -9.66 -4.50
C ILE A 47 -7.18 -8.61 -5.25
N TYR A 48 -7.14 -7.37 -4.74
CA TYR A 48 -6.35 -6.26 -5.25
C TYR A 48 -5.46 -5.72 -4.14
N ASN A 49 -4.16 -5.90 -4.25
CA ASN A 49 -3.18 -5.56 -3.21
C ASN A 49 -2.03 -4.73 -3.77
N TRP A 50 -1.24 -4.18 -2.89
CA TRP A 50 0.03 -3.58 -3.25
C TRP A 50 0.95 -4.60 -3.91
N TYR A 51 1.79 -4.12 -4.83
CA TYR A 51 2.84 -4.94 -5.42
C TYR A 51 3.77 -5.48 -4.32
N ASP A 52 4.12 -6.78 -4.40
CA ASP A 52 4.99 -7.49 -3.46
C ASP A 52 4.63 -7.27 -1.98
N TYR A 53 3.35 -7.42 -1.62
CA TYR A 53 2.84 -7.08 -0.28
C TYR A 53 2.07 -8.23 0.39
N ILE A 54 2.50 -9.48 0.13
CA ILE A 54 1.98 -10.72 0.73
C ILE A 54 3.06 -11.81 0.64
N ALA A 55 3.05 -12.78 1.57
CA ALA A 55 3.98 -13.90 1.49
C ALA A 55 3.74 -14.76 0.23
N PRO A 56 4.79 -15.26 -0.44
CA PRO A 56 4.68 -15.90 -1.76
C PRO A 56 3.71 -17.06 -1.84
N ASN A 57 3.60 -17.87 -0.77
CA ASN A 57 2.77 -19.09 -0.75
C ASN A 57 1.32 -18.84 -0.31
N THR A 58 0.99 -17.67 0.23
CA THR A 58 -0.31 -17.38 0.86
C THR A 58 -1.49 -17.70 -0.05
N MET A 59 -1.40 -17.31 -1.33
CA MET A 59 -2.50 -17.52 -2.28
C MET A 59 -2.69 -19.01 -2.61
N SER A 60 -1.59 -19.76 -2.82
CA SER A 60 -1.65 -21.18 -3.12
C SER A 60 -2.19 -22.00 -1.94
N ASP A 61 -1.80 -21.62 -0.72
CA ASP A 61 -2.23 -22.30 0.50
C ASP A 61 -3.69 -22.00 0.81
N PHE A 62 -4.14 -20.75 0.63
CA PHE A 62 -5.56 -20.41 0.70
C PHE A 62 -6.40 -21.22 -0.27
N GLN A 63 -5.99 -21.29 -1.55
CA GLN A 63 -6.72 -22.08 -2.55
C GLN A 63 -6.81 -23.57 -2.18
N LYS A 64 -5.72 -24.11 -1.65
CA LYS A 64 -5.66 -25.52 -1.24
C LYS A 64 -6.54 -25.81 -0.04
N GLU A 65 -6.53 -24.93 0.97
CA GLU A 65 -7.27 -25.11 2.22
C GLU A 65 -8.76 -24.81 2.07
N ALA A 66 -9.09 -23.68 1.43
CA ALA A 66 -10.47 -23.22 1.31
C ALA A 66 -11.23 -23.84 0.14
N GLY A 67 -10.54 -24.42 -0.85
CA GLY A 67 -11.15 -24.88 -2.10
C GLY A 67 -11.69 -23.75 -2.98
N ILE A 68 -11.26 -22.52 -2.74
CA ILE A 68 -11.66 -21.30 -3.45
C ILE A 68 -10.52 -20.90 -4.39
N SER A 69 -10.81 -20.68 -5.67
CA SER A 69 -9.84 -20.16 -6.62
C SER A 69 -9.56 -18.69 -6.29
N ALA A 70 -8.31 -18.29 -6.28
CA ALA A 70 -7.93 -16.90 -5.97
C ALA A 70 -7.26 -16.23 -7.18
N VAL A 71 -7.79 -15.08 -7.57
CA VAL A 71 -7.18 -14.17 -8.54
C VAL A 71 -6.57 -13.01 -7.78
N TYR A 72 -5.30 -12.73 -8.04
CA TYR A 72 -4.54 -11.74 -7.30
C TYR A 72 -3.93 -10.73 -8.26
N ASP A 73 -4.44 -9.52 -8.22
CA ASP A 73 -3.95 -8.38 -8.98
C ASP A 73 -3.24 -7.40 -8.06
N VAL A 74 -2.31 -6.64 -8.62
CA VAL A 74 -1.48 -5.70 -7.86
C VAL A 74 -1.59 -4.27 -8.37
N PHE A 75 -1.32 -3.32 -7.48
CA PHE A 75 -1.12 -1.92 -7.79
C PHE A 75 0.12 -1.37 -7.07
N ASP A 76 0.66 -0.29 -7.60
CA ASP A 76 1.82 0.43 -7.08
C ASP A 76 1.49 1.89 -6.69
N ASN A 77 0.23 2.30 -6.93
CA ASN A 77 -0.21 3.67 -6.70
C ASN A 77 -1.62 3.72 -6.11
N SER A 78 -1.76 4.37 -4.95
CA SER A 78 -3.03 4.49 -4.22
C SER A 78 -4.07 5.33 -4.97
N ASP A 79 -3.66 6.36 -5.73
CA ASP A 79 -4.60 7.21 -6.47
C ASP A 79 -5.21 6.45 -7.65
N VAL A 80 -4.41 5.59 -8.31
CA VAL A 80 -4.88 4.69 -9.38
C VAL A 80 -5.86 3.67 -8.80
N MET A 81 -5.52 3.04 -7.68
CA MET A 81 -6.39 2.10 -6.99
C MET A 81 -7.70 2.79 -6.58
N GLN A 82 -7.63 3.93 -5.89
CA GLN A 82 -8.81 4.67 -5.44
C GLN A 82 -9.70 5.08 -6.62
N SER A 83 -9.11 5.60 -7.71
CA SER A 83 -9.85 5.99 -8.92
C SER A 83 -10.60 4.82 -9.54
N LYS A 84 -9.97 3.65 -9.60
CA LYS A 84 -10.55 2.40 -10.10
C LYS A 84 -11.75 1.96 -9.25
N LEU A 85 -11.62 2.01 -7.92
CA LEU A 85 -12.70 1.64 -7.00
C LEU A 85 -13.86 2.63 -7.04
N MET A 86 -13.57 3.94 -7.13
CA MET A 86 -14.58 5.00 -7.23
C MET A 86 -15.38 4.94 -8.53
N ALA A 87 -14.83 4.40 -9.61
CA ALA A 87 -15.54 4.17 -10.86
C ALA A 87 -16.61 3.07 -10.74
N GLY A 88 -16.53 2.20 -9.74
CA GLY A 88 -17.41 1.07 -9.50
C GLY A 88 -17.21 -0.09 -10.51
N ARG A 89 -17.79 -1.24 -10.19
CA ARG A 89 -17.68 -2.49 -10.99
C ARG A 89 -16.24 -2.87 -11.26
N SER A 90 -15.40 -2.72 -10.24
CA SER A 90 -13.97 -3.03 -10.34
C SER A 90 -13.70 -4.53 -10.58
N GLY A 91 -14.64 -5.38 -10.18
CA GLY A 91 -14.53 -6.84 -10.26
C GLY A 91 -13.77 -7.48 -9.10
N TYR A 92 -13.31 -6.67 -8.13
CA TYR A 92 -12.64 -7.17 -6.95
C TYR A 92 -13.61 -7.43 -5.79
N ASP A 93 -13.28 -8.42 -4.97
CA ASP A 93 -14.00 -8.75 -3.75
C ASP A 93 -13.35 -8.12 -2.52
N VAL A 94 -12.01 -8.18 -2.47
CA VAL A 94 -11.19 -7.68 -1.38
C VAL A 94 -10.09 -6.78 -1.94
N VAL A 95 -9.86 -5.67 -1.26
CA VAL A 95 -8.76 -4.74 -1.56
C VAL A 95 -7.97 -4.47 -0.28
N VAL A 96 -6.66 -4.30 -0.40
CA VAL A 96 -5.84 -3.75 0.68
C VAL A 96 -5.79 -2.24 0.51
N ALA A 97 -6.23 -1.51 1.52
CA ALA A 97 -6.29 -0.05 1.49
C ALA A 97 -5.65 0.55 2.74
N SER A 98 -4.90 1.63 2.55
CA SER A 98 -4.34 2.41 3.64
C SER A 98 -5.42 3.11 4.46
N GLY A 99 -5.20 3.21 5.77
CA GLY A 99 -6.16 3.76 6.71
C GLY A 99 -6.64 5.16 6.36
N ASP A 100 -5.78 6.04 5.85
CA ASP A 100 -6.11 7.41 5.46
C ASP A 100 -7.09 7.50 4.27
N LEU A 101 -7.19 6.45 3.46
CA LEU A 101 -8.13 6.36 2.34
C LEU A 101 -9.53 5.92 2.78
N LEU A 102 -9.65 5.19 3.89
CA LEU A 102 -10.91 4.58 4.34
C LEU A 102 -12.06 5.59 4.46
N PRO A 103 -11.90 6.78 5.08
CA PRO A 103 -13.00 7.73 5.22
C PRO A 103 -13.59 8.17 3.88
N ASN A 104 -12.76 8.33 2.84
CA ASN A 104 -13.22 8.72 1.51
C ASN A 104 -13.96 7.57 0.83
N LEU A 105 -13.44 6.34 0.91
CA LEU A 105 -14.07 5.14 0.35
C LEU A 105 -15.39 4.80 1.06
N ILE A 106 -15.43 4.94 2.40
CA ILE A 106 -16.66 4.75 3.20
C ILE A 106 -17.72 5.77 2.81
N LYS A 107 -17.34 7.05 2.76
CA LYS A 107 -18.26 8.15 2.41
C LYS A 107 -18.82 8.01 1.00
N ALA A 108 -18.03 7.50 0.07
CA ALA A 108 -18.46 7.24 -1.30
C ALA A 108 -19.33 5.97 -1.45
N GLY A 109 -19.50 5.17 -0.38
CA GLY A 109 -20.27 3.93 -0.42
C GLY A 109 -19.56 2.79 -1.17
N VAL A 110 -18.25 2.89 -1.36
CA VAL A 110 -17.44 1.88 -2.04
C VAL A 110 -17.25 0.65 -1.18
N LEU A 111 -17.11 0.84 0.14
CA LEU A 111 -16.85 -0.24 1.08
C LEU A 111 -18.11 -0.81 1.69
N LYS A 112 -18.11 -2.12 1.90
CA LYS A 112 -19.14 -2.87 2.62
C LYS A 112 -18.71 -3.06 4.07
N LYS A 113 -19.67 -2.94 5.00
CA LYS A 113 -19.41 -3.33 6.40
C LYS A 113 -19.08 -4.80 6.49
N LEU A 114 -18.05 -5.12 7.24
CA LEU A 114 -17.62 -6.49 7.48
C LEU A 114 -18.61 -7.21 8.39
N ASP A 115 -19.07 -8.37 7.96
CA ASP A 115 -19.89 -9.26 8.80
C ASP A 115 -18.98 -10.00 9.80
N ARG A 116 -18.94 -9.50 11.03
CA ARG A 116 -18.09 -10.05 12.10
C ARG A 116 -18.43 -11.48 12.46
N SER A 117 -19.66 -11.92 12.23
CA SER A 117 -20.06 -13.31 12.52
C SER A 117 -19.35 -14.33 11.63
N LYS A 118 -18.85 -13.87 10.48
CA LYS A 118 -18.07 -14.66 9.50
C LYS A 118 -16.55 -14.52 9.66
N LEU A 119 -16.10 -13.75 10.64
CA LEU A 119 -14.70 -13.47 10.92
C LEU A 119 -14.29 -13.94 12.33
N PRO A 120 -14.35 -15.25 12.63
CA PRO A 120 -13.97 -15.76 13.96
C PRO A 120 -12.53 -15.38 14.36
N ASN A 121 -11.61 -15.26 13.40
CA ASN A 121 -10.23 -14.88 13.65
C ASN A 121 -10.05 -13.38 13.97
N TRP A 122 -11.13 -12.58 13.95
CA TRP A 122 -11.09 -11.18 14.39
C TRP A 122 -10.56 -10.99 15.81
N SER A 123 -10.78 -11.97 16.69
CA SER A 123 -10.34 -11.95 18.09
C SER A 123 -8.81 -11.92 18.26
N HIS A 124 -8.06 -12.30 17.23
CA HIS A 124 -6.60 -12.26 17.21
C HIS A 124 -6.05 -10.84 16.96
N LEU A 125 -6.87 -9.90 16.46
CA LEU A 125 -6.42 -8.54 16.18
C LEU A 125 -5.97 -7.80 17.44
N ASP A 126 -4.93 -7.00 17.26
CA ASP A 126 -4.35 -6.19 18.32
C ASP A 126 -5.26 -4.98 18.65
N PRO A 127 -5.73 -4.84 19.90
CA PRO A 127 -6.57 -3.73 20.31
C PRO A 127 -5.91 -2.35 20.15
N GLU A 128 -4.58 -2.25 20.27
CA GLU A 128 -3.87 -0.99 20.10
C GLU A 128 -3.86 -0.52 18.66
N ILE A 129 -3.67 -1.46 17.72
CA ILE A 129 -3.75 -1.16 16.28
C ILE A 129 -5.20 -0.86 15.87
N LEU A 130 -6.17 -1.61 16.39
CA LEU A 130 -7.58 -1.29 16.18
C LEU A 130 -7.94 0.12 16.68
N ALA A 131 -7.39 0.54 17.82
CA ALA A 131 -7.61 1.88 18.37
C ALA A 131 -7.00 2.98 17.47
N LYS A 132 -5.81 2.75 16.90
CA LYS A 132 -5.18 3.69 15.94
C LYS A 132 -5.99 3.84 14.66
N LEU A 133 -6.70 2.80 14.21
CA LEU A 133 -7.52 2.84 13.00
C LEU A 133 -8.87 3.53 13.20
N GLN A 134 -9.37 3.67 14.45
CA GLN A 134 -10.72 4.19 14.72
C GLN A 134 -10.97 5.61 14.21
N SER A 135 -9.94 6.45 14.09
CA SER A 135 -10.09 7.79 13.49
C SER A 135 -10.49 7.73 12.02
N ASN A 136 -10.11 6.66 11.32
CA ASN A 136 -10.34 6.45 9.90
C ASN A 136 -11.51 5.49 9.61
N ASP A 137 -11.75 4.52 10.50
CA ASP A 137 -12.87 3.58 10.42
C ASP A 137 -13.60 3.51 11.78
N PRO A 138 -14.61 4.37 12.02
CA PRO A 138 -15.34 4.37 13.28
C PRO A 138 -15.91 2.99 13.65
N ALA A 139 -15.61 2.54 14.89
CA ALA A 139 -15.95 1.21 15.41
C ALA A 139 -15.31 0.06 14.60
N ASN A 140 -14.29 0.30 13.79
CA ASN A 140 -13.61 -0.68 12.94
C ASN A 140 -14.61 -1.52 12.13
N SER A 141 -15.57 -0.85 11.46
CA SER A 141 -16.72 -1.51 10.86
C SER A 141 -16.47 -2.02 9.45
N TYR A 142 -15.50 -1.44 8.72
CA TYR A 142 -15.29 -1.66 7.30
C TYR A 142 -13.95 -2.33 6.98
N ALA A 143 -12.97 -2.21 7.86
CA ALA A 143 -11.60 -2.62 7.61
C ALA A 143 -11.10 -3.62 8.65
N ALA A 144 -10.42 -4.67 8.18
CA ALA A 144 -9.67 -5.61 9.01
C ALA A 144 -8.18 -5.26 8.91
N PRO A 145 -7.55 -4.73 9.95
CA PRO A 145 -6.12 -4.43 9.94
C PRO A 145 -5.28 -5.62 9.51
N TYR A 146 -4.33 -5.35 8.64
CA TYR A 146 -3.47 -6.35 7.99
C TYR A 146 -2.02 -6.20 8.44
N LEU A 147 -1.32 -5.28 7.82
CA LEU A 147 0.03 -4.86 8.18
C LEU A 147 0.01 -3.40 8.60
N TRP A 148 1.01 -2.97 9.33
CA TRP A 148 1.16 -1.58 9.70
C TRP A 148 2.62 -1.18 9.72
N GLY A 149 2.89 0.08 9.82
CA GLY A 149 4.25 0.58 9.86
C GLY A 149 4.30 2.05 10.22
N THR A 150 5.51 2.57 10.25
CA THR A 150 5.78 3.95 10.59
C THR A 150 6.61 4.63 9.52
N THR A 151 6.50 5.96 9.48
CA THR A 151 7.38 6.81 8.70
C THR A 151 8.36 7.47 9.65
N GLY A 152 9.63 7.17 9.50
CA GLY A 152 10.68 7.60 10.41
C GLY A 152 11.98 7.93 9.70
N ILE A 153 13.10 7.61 10.32
CA ILE A 153 14.43 7.93 9.82
C ILE A 153 15.19 6.64 9.50
N GLY A 154 15.52 6.43 8.22
CA GLY A 154 16.50 5.45 7.79
C GLY A 154 17.88 6.08 7.66
N TYR A 155 18.92 5.42 8.16
CA TYR A 155 20.25 6.00 8.10
C TYR A 155 21.37 4.95 8.11
N ASP A 156 22.51 5.32 7.52
CA ASP A 156 23.78 4.59 7.65
C ASP A 156 24.48 5.03 8.95
N ALA A 157 24.47 4.14 9.97
CA ALA A 157 24.93 4.47 11.32
C ALA A 157 26.41 4.88 11.36
N ASP A 158 27.26 4.27 10.53
CA ASP A 158 28.68 4.56 10.50
C ASP A 158 28.94 5.93 9.86
N LYS A 159 28.22 6.27 8.78
CA LYS A 159 28.29 7.57 8.12
C LYS A 159 27.82 8.69 9.03
N VAL A 160 26.62 8.54 9.62
CA VAL A 160 26.06 9.54 10.52
C VAL A 160 26.97 9.77 11.73
N LYS A 161 27.46 8.69 12.35
CA LYS A 161 28.43 8.79 13.46
C LYS A 161 29.74 9.47 13.05
N SER A 162 30.24 9.21 11.86
CA SER A 162 31.49 9.83 11.39
C SER A 162 31.34 11.34 11.15
N ILE A 163 30.14 11.79 10.77
CA ILE A 163 29.86 13.19 10.43
C ILE A 163 29.41 14.03 11.62
N LEU A 164 28.51 13.48 12.46
CA LEU A 164 27.91 14.21 13.57
C LEU A 164 28.49 13.82 14.94
N GLY A 165 29.30 12.76 15.00
CA GLY A 165 29.85 12.24 16.25
C GLY A 165 28.96 11.20 16.92
N PRO A 166 29.40 10.67 18.09
CA PRO A 166 28.70 9.59 18.78
C PRO A 166 27.35 10.02 19.37
N ASP A 167 27.15 11.32 19.61
CA ASP A 167 25.94 11.88 20.21
C ASP A 167 24.93 12.37 19.14
N ALA A 168 25.07 11.89 17.89
CA ALA A 168 24.13 12.22 16.81
C ALA A 168 22.68 11.88 17.25
N PRO A 169 21.72 12.80 17.03
CA PRO A 169 20.34 12.62 17.49
C PRO A 169 19.54 11.64 16.60
N VAL A 170 20.01 10.40 16.44
CA VAL A 170 19.45 9.41 15.52
C VAL A 170 18.05 8.93 15.87
N ASN A 171 17.59 9.19 17.11
CA ASN A 171 16.24 8.88 17.58
C ASN A 171 15.36 10.14 17.73
N SER A 172 15.66 11.19 16.97
CA SER A 172 14.94 12.46 17.02
C SER A 172 14.83 13.06 15.64
N TRP A 173 13.72 13.72 15.36
CA TRP A 173 13.54 14.54 14.15
C TRP A 173 14.57 15.65 14.01
N ASP A 174 15.28 16.01 15.10
CA ASP A 174 16.42 16.93 15.07
C ASP A 174 17.51 16.51 14.07
N LEU A 175 17.63 15.21 13.79
CA LEU A 175 18.59 14.72 12.79
C LEU A 175 18.34 15.33 11.41
N ILE A 176 17.05 15.50 11.07
CA ILE A 176 16.62 15.99 9.74
C ILE A 176 16.18 17.45 9.77
N PHE A 177 15.42 17.87 10.82
CA PHE A 177 14.81 19.19 10.82
C PHE A 177 15.67 20.31 11.45
N LYS A 178 16.76 19.97 12.15
CA LYS A 178 17.78 20.95 12.50
C LYS A 178 18.72 21.18 11.31
N GLU A 179 18.68 22.39 10.76
CA GLU A 179 19.48 22.77 9.60
C GLU A 179 20.97 22.49 9.78
N GLU A 180 21.52 22.72 11.00
CA GLU A 180 22.95 22.47 11.32
C GLU A 180 23.36 21.00 11.16
N ASN A 181 22.47 20.06 11.50
CA ASN A 181 22.70 18.62 11.34
C ASN A 181 22.56 18.24 9.86
N LEU A 182 21.48 18.69 9.23
CA LEU A 182 21.16 18.37 7.84
C LEU A 182 22.22 18.92 6.88
N ALA A 183 22.72 20.15 7.12
CA ALA A 183 23.79 20.75 6.33
C ALA A 183 25.07 19.92 6.37
N LYS A 184 25.43 19.35 7.53
CA LYS A 184 26.57 18.44 7.63
C LYS A 184 26.32 17.12 6.91
N LEU A 185 25.11 16.56 7.05
CA LEU A 185 24.73 15.29 6.43
C LEU A 185 24.55 15.38 4.91
N SER A 186 24.35 16.58 4.36
CA SER A 186 24.24 16.79 2.90
C SER A 186 25.47 16.30 2.14
N GLN A 187 26.65 16.23 2.76
CA GLN A 187 27.88 15.71 2.14
C GLN A 187 27.81 14.20 1.83
N CYS A 188 26.95 13.44 2.51
CA CYS A 188 26.73 12.01 2.23
C CYS A 188 25.37 11.73 1.60
N GLY A 189 24.57 12.77 1.38
CA GLY A 189 23.26 12.70 0.74
C GLY A 189 22.11 12.42 1.71
N VAL A 190 21.10 13.27 1.64
CA VAL A 190 19.84 13.10 2.39
C VAL A 190 18.67 13.14 1.43
N ALA A 191 17.73 12.20 1.56
CA ALA A 191 16.52 12.15 0.77
C ALA A 191 15.27 12.17 1.65
N MET A 192 14.13 12.49 1.06
CA MET A 192 12.82 12.38 1.69
C MET A 192 11.84 11.72 0.72
N LEU A 193 10.79 11.10 1.28
CA LEU A 193 9.65 10.62 0.49
C LEU A 193 9.02 11.76 -0.32
N ASP A 194 8.51 11.47 -1.49
CA ASP A 194 7.57 12.34 -2.21
C ASP A 194 6.13 12.06 -1.74
N ALA A 195 5.86 12.37 -0.47
CA ALA A 195 4.61 12.09 0.21
C ALA A 195 4.16 13.29 1.05
N ALA A 196 3.38 14.18 0.44
CA ALA A 196 2.84 15.37 1.11
C ALA A 196 2.02 15.05 2.35
N ASN A 197 1.28 13.93 2.33
CA ASN A 197 0.43 13.44 3.42
C ASN A 197 1.22 12.89 4.61
N GLU A 198 2.53 12.74 4.49
CA GLU A 198 3.42 12.26 5.55
C GLU A 198 4.43 13.34 5.97
N VAL A 199 5.20 13.87 5.02
CA VAL A 199 6.28 14.83 5.32
C VAL A 199 5.74 16.14 5.94
N VAL A 200 4.62 16.67 5.43
CA VAL A 200 4.05 17.92 5.97
C VAL A 200 3.47 17.73 7.37
N PRO A 201 2.69 16.67 7.70
CA PRO A 201 2.31 16.34 9.07
C PRO A 201 3.49 16.18 10.05
N ILE A 202 4.57 15.52 9.62
CA ILE A 202 5.78 15.39 10.43
C ILE A 202 6.40 16.78 10.73
N ALA A 203 6.49 17.64 9.72
CA ALA A 203 7.00 18.99 9.91
C ALA A 203 6.13 19.84 10.85
N LEU A 204 4.79 19.72 10.73
CA LEU A 204 3.85 20.34 11.67
C LEU A 204 4.07 19.83 13.10
N HIS A 205 4.15 18.51 13.26
CA HIS A 205 4.36 17.88 14.56
C HIS A 205 5.69 18.31 15.20
N TYR A 206 6.77 18.33 14.42
CA TYR A 206 8.08 18.82 14.88
C TYR A 206 8.04 20.27 15.35
N LEU A 207 7.21 21.10 14.75
CA LEU A 207 6.99 22.51 15.16
C LEU A 207 6.09 22.64 16.39
N GLY A 208 5.62 21.53 17.01
CA GLY A 208 4.66 21.53 18.09
C GLY A 208 3.25 21.94 17.68
N LEU A 209 2.94 21.83 16.39
CA LEU A 209 1.62 22.11 15.82
C LEU A 209 0.82 20.81 15.64
N PRO A 210 -0.51 20.85 15.61
CA PRO A 210 -1.30 19.67 15.30
C PRO A 210 -0.90 19.07 13.92
N TYR A 211 -0.52 17.79 13.87
CA TYR A 211 -0.14 17.12 12.62
C TYR A 211 -1.27 17.14 11.57
N ASN A 212 -2.52 17.17 12.03
CA ASN A 212 -3.74 17.25 11.22
C ASN A 212 -4.36 18.66 11.24
N SER A 213 -3.55 19.72 11.38
CA SER A 213 -4.02 21.09 11.50
C SER A 213 -5.00 21.46 10.39
N ARG A 214 -6.08 22.18 10.78
CA ARG A 214 -7.06 22.77 9.87
C ARG A 214 -6.84 24.26 9.64
N ASN A 215 -5.76 24.82 10.21
CA ASN A 215 -5.36 26.21 10.05
C ASN A 215 -4.34 26.37 8.92
N PRO A 216 -4.65 27.09 7.83
CA PRO A 216 -3.72 27.31 6.73
C PRO A 216 -2.38 27.98 7.13
N ASP A 217 -2.37 28.78 8.21
CA ASP A 217 -1.15 29.47 8.64
C ASP A 217 -0.11 28.51 9.24
N ASP A 218 -0.54 27.38 9.78
CA ASP A 218 0.39 26.36 10.28
C ASP A 218 1.16 25.72 9.12
N TYR A 219 0.54 25.56 7.96
CA TYR A 219 1.18 25.05 6.76
C TYR A 219 2.23 26.02 6.19
N LYS A 220 2.06 27.33 6.39
CA LYS A 220 3.10 28.32 6.05
C LYS A 220 4.35 28.11 6.89
N LYS A 221 4.20 27.88 8.21
CA LYS A 221 5.33 27.60 9.11
C LYS A 221 6.04 26.31 8.73
N ALA A 222 5.29 25.25 8.41
CA ALA A 222 5.85 24.00 7.91
C ALA A 222 6.59 24.21 6.56
N GLN A 223 6.03 25.02 5.65
CA GLN A 223 6.68 25.38 4.39
C GLN A 223 7.99 26.13 4.62
N GLU A 224 8.00 27.13 5.52
CA GLU A 224 9.21 27.89 5.85
C GLU A 224 10.31 27.00 6.41
N LEU A 225 9.98 26.06 7.31
CA LEU A 225 10.91 25.07 7.81
C LEU A 225 11.47 24.22 6.66
N LEU A 226 10.61 23.61 5.88
CA LEU A 226 11.00 22.69 4.81
C LEU A 226 11.79 23.39 3.70
N LEU A 227 11.48 24.64 3.35
CA LEU A 227 12.26 25.44 2.39
C LEU A 227 13.66 25.74 2.87
N LYS A 228 13.88 25.98 4.16
CA LYS A 228 15.23 26.12 4.74
C LYS A 228 16.07 24.85 4.55
N LEU A 229 15.42 23.69 4.66
CA LEU A 229 16.08 22.39 4.57
C LEU A 229 16.29 21.94 3.12
N ARG A 230 15.49 22.46 2.20
CA ARG A 230 15.47 22.04 0.79
C ARG A 230 16.84 22.03 0.10
N PRO A 231 17.75 23.02 0.32
CA PRO A 231 19.07 23.00 -0.30
C PRO A 231 19.95 21.81 0.09
N HIS A 232 19.64 21.16 1.21
CA HIS A 232 20.39 20.02 1.75
C HIS A 232 19.79 18.67 1.37
N ILE A 233 18.64 18.67 0.67
CA ILE A 233 17.93 17.45 0.23
C ILE A 233 18.29 17.17 -1.23
N VAL A 234 18.82 15.97 -1.49
CA VAL A 234 19.23 15.56 -2.84
C VAL A 234 18.02 15.39 -3.74
N TYR A 235 16.98 14.72 -3.24
CA TYR A 235 15.73 14.50 -3.97
C TYR A 235 14.56 14.16 -3.04
N PHE A 236 13.34 14.22 -3.60
CA PHE A 236 12.10 13.67 -3.04
C PHE A 236 11.67 12.51 -3.94
N ASP A 237 11.70 11.29 -3.42
CA ASP A 237 11.30 10.08 -4.16
C ASP A 237 10.99 8.95 -3.17
N SER A 238 9.87 8.25 -3.39
CA SER A 238 9.36 7.24 -2.46
C SER A 238 9.86 5.81 -2.75
N SER A 239 10.65 5.60 -3.80
CA SER A 239 11.18 4.27 -4.17
C SER A 239 12.71 4.25 -4.34
N LYS A 240 13.26 5.30 -4.95
CA LYS A 240 14.70 5.40 -5.28
C LYS A 240 15.61 5.31 -4.04
N PHE A 241 15.15 5.79 -2.88
CA PHE A 241 15.92 5.78 -1.65
C PHE A 241 16.37 4.38 -1.23
N ILE A 242 15.63 3.33 -1.58
CA ILE A 242 15.96 1.94 -1.22
C ILE A 242 17.32 1.56 -1.83
N SER A 243 17.45 1.71 -3.14
CA SER A 243 18.69 1.40 -3.85
C SER A 243 19.84 2.36 -3.49
N ASP A 244 19.54 3.64 -3.31
CA ASP A 244 20.55 4.64 -2.99
C ASP A 244 21.10 4.48 -1.58
N LEU A 245 20.27 4.13 -0.61
CA LEU A 245 20.72 3.82 0.75
C LEU A 245 21.55 2.53 0.77
N ALA A 246 21.10 1.47 0.07
CA ALA A 246 21.81 0.20 -0.06
C ALA A 246 23.21 0.36 -0.68
N ASN A 247 23.34 1.25 -1.66
CA ASN A 247 24.60 1.54 -2.36
C ASN A 247 25.44 2.64 -1.71
N GLY A 248 24.86 3.39 -0.73
CA GLY A 248 25.51 4.50 -0.03
C GLY A 248 25.63 5.76 -0.84
N ASN A 249 24.74 5.97 -1.83
CA ASN A 249 24.57 7.21 -2.55
C ASN A 249 23.88 8.27 -1.69
N ILE A 250 23.12 7.82 -0.68
CA ILE A 250 22.61 8.63 0.42
C ILE A 250 22.94 7.96 1.75
N CYS A 251 22.95 8.71 2.83
CA CYS A 251 23.21 8.20 4.16
C CYS A 251 22.04 8.41 5.14
N VAL A 252 21.06 9.23 4.80
CA VAL A 252 19.86 9.46 5.60
C VAL A 252 18.64 9.58 4.68
N VAL A 253 17.53 9.03 5.13
CA VAL A 253 16.24 9.20 4.48
C VAL A 253 15.12 9.42 5.52
N LEU A 254 14.21 10.36 5.27
CA LEU A 254 12.88 10.34 5.85
C LEU A 254 12.06 9.36 5.02
N GLY A 255 11.79 8.17 5.59
CA GLY A 255 11.25 7.05 4.82
C GLY A 255 10.50 6.02 5.65
N TRP A 256 10.03 4.98 5.00
CA TRP A 256 9.28 3.89 5.62
C TRP A 256 10.19 2.80 6.19
N ALA A 257 9.77 2.21 7.31
CA ALA A 257 10.47 1.12 7.97
C ALA A 257 10.82 -0.04 7.03
N GLY A 258 9.85 -0.52 6.24
CA GLY A 258 10.07 -1.61 5.29
C GLY A 258 11.01 -1.24 4.16
N GLY A 259 10.94 -0.03 3.62
CA GLY A 259 11.90 0.41 2.60
C GLY A 259 13.33 0.44 3.10
N VAL A 260 13.55 0.74 4.39
CA VAL A 260 14.89 0.65 5.01
C VAL A 260 15.30 -0.82 5.20
N ALA A 261 14.36 -1.70 5.57
CA ALA A 261 14.62 -3.14 5.65
C ALA A 261 14.97 -3.73 4.27
N ASP A 262 14.31 -3.29 3.22
CA ASP A 262 14.65 -3.68 1.84
C ASP A 262 16.02 -3.16 1.42
N ALA A 263 16.38 -1.93 1.81
CA ALA A 263 17.72 -1.41 1.59
C ALA A 263 18.79 -2.23 2.33
N GLN A 264 18.52 -2.70 3.56
CA GLN A 264 19.40 -3.61 4.29
C GLN A 264 19.61 -4.92 3.50
N LYS A 265 18.52 -5.57 3.08
CA LYS A 265 18.59 -6.81 2.28
C LYS A 265 19.36 -6.59 0.97
N ALA A 266 19.08 -5.50 0.26
CA ALA A 266 19.75 -5.16 -0.99
C ALA A 266 21.27 -4.91 -0.77
N SER A 267 21.64 -4.24 0.32
CA SER A 267 23.03 -3.98 0.68
C SER A 267 23.80 -5.27 0.96
N GLU A 268 23.20 -6.23 1.68
CA GLU A 268 23.79 -7.54 1.96
C GLU A 268 23.97 -8.34 0.65
N LEU A 269 22.93 -8.41 -0.18
CA LEU A 269 22.98 -9.13 -1.46
C LEU A 269 24.02 -8.55 -2.43
N ALA A 270 24.25 -7.23 -2.39
CA ALA A 270 25.26 -6.56 -3.20
C ALA A 270 26.68 -6.65 -2.61
N GLY A 271 26.86 -7.23 -1.41
CA GLY A 271 28.14 -7.28 -0.71
C GLY A 271 28.62 -5.93 -0.17
N ASN A 272 27.74 -4.96 -0.05
CA ASN A 272 28.07 -3.63 0.48
C ASN A 272 28.16 -3.61 2.01
N HIS A 273 27.42 -4.50 2.69
CA HIS A 273 27.39 -4.67 4.15
C HIS A 273 27.28 -3.38 4.94
N ARG A 274 26.39 -2.47 4.52
CA ARG A 274 26.19 -1.19 5.18
C ARG A 274 25.46 -1.36 6.49
N ASN A 275 25.84 -0.58 7.48
CA ASN A 275 25.19 -0.55 8.79
C ASN A 275 23.94 0.35 8.75
N LEU A 276 22.90 -0.10 8.00
CA LEU A 276 21.65 0.62 7.85
C LEU A 276 20.75 0.37 9.05
N VAL A 277 20.17 1.43 9.60
CA VAL A 277 19.29 1.38 10.77
C VAL A 277 18.04 2.20 10.47
N TYR A 278 16.90 1.74 10.94
CA TYR A 278 15.68 2.51 11.00
C TYR A 278 15.38 2.94 12.42
N SER A 279 14.99 4.19 12.61
CA SER A 279 14.63 4.75 13.91
C SER A 279 13.28 5.45 13.84
N ILE A 280 12.44 5.19 14.85
CA ILE A 280 11.23 5.95 15.10
C ILE A 280 11.61 7.10 16.04
N PRO A 281 11.46 8.37 15.62
CA PRO A 281 11.81 9.51 16.47
C PRO A 281 10.97 9.57 17.75
N ARG A 282 11.61 9.89 18.84
CA ARG A 282 11.00 9.96 20.20
C ARG A 282 9.88 10.99 20.33
N GLU A 283 9.86 12.00 19.47
CA GLU A 283 8.82 13.02 19.43
C GLU A 283 7.49 12.48 18.91
N GLY A 284 7.50 11.28 18.32
CA GLY A 284 6.37 10.66 17.64
C GLY A 284 6.53 10.68 16.12
N ALA A 285 5.85 9.75 15.49
CA ALA A 285 5.92 9.54 14.03
C ALA A 285 4.55 9.13 13.48
N PRO A 286 4.30 9.31 12.18
CA PRO A 286 3.12 8.75 11.54
C PRO A 286 3.09 7.23 11.65
N VAL A 287 1.92 6.69 12.01
CA VAL A 287 1.59 5.28 11.86
C VAL A 287 0.55 5.13 10.76
N TRP A 288 0.80 4.23 9.85
CA TRP A 288 -0.16 3.83 8.83
C TRP A 288 -0.55 2.37 9.04
N VAL A 289 -1.80 2.06 8.76
CA VAL A 289 -2.36 0.72 8.90
C VAL A 289 -2.99 0.34 7.57
N GLU A 290 -2.41 -0.65 6.91
CA GLU A 290 -3.00 -1.28 5.75
C GLU A 290 -4.06 -2.25 6.20
N SER A 291 -5.19 -2.26 5.53
CA SER A 291 -6.35 -3.03 5.94
C SER A 291 -7.00 -3.76 4.78
N LEU A 292 -7.44 -4.98 5.04
CA LEU A 292 -8.30 -5.73 4.14
C LEU A 292 -9.72 -5.16 4.21
N VAL A 293 -10.24 -4.69 3.09
CA VAL A 293 -11.60 -4.16 2.96
C VAL A 293 -12.40 -4.94 1.94
N GLN A 294 -13.70 -5.08 2.18
CA GLN A 294 -14.63 -5.69 1.24
C GLN A 294 -15.33 -4.61 0.43
N LEU A 295 -15.44 -4.80 -0.89
CA LEU A 295 -16.16 -3.87 -1.73
C LEU A 295 -17.67 -4.09 -1.66
N ASN A 296 -18.44 -3.01 -1.78
CA ASN A 296 -19.91 -3.07 -1.74
C ASN A 296 -20.49 -3.77 -2.98
N ASP A 297 -19.81 -3.68 -4.11
CA ASP A 297 -20.14 -4.31 -5.39
C ASP A 297 -19.34 -5.60 -5.67
N ALA A 298 -18.73 -6.19 -4.62
CA ALA A 298 -17.99 -7.44 -4.70
C ALA A 298 -18.82 -8.55 -5.39
N PRO A 299 -18.34 -9.17 -6.47
CA PRO A 299 -19.06 -10.25 -7.13
C PRO A 299 -19.17 -11.53 -6.27
N ASN A 300 -18.17 -11.78 -5.40
CA ASN A 300 -18.09 -12.97 -4.57
C ASN A 300 -17.90 -12.61 -3.07
N PRO A 301 -18.89 -11.96 -2.42
CA PRO A 301 -18.71 -11.40 -1.08
C PRO A 301 -18.44 -12.43 0.01
N GLU A 302 -18.97 -13.64 -0.10
CA GLU A 302 -18.72 -14.71 0.86
C GLU A 302 -17.28 -15.22 0.78
N GLN A 303 -16.76 -15.38 -0.43
CA GLN A 303 -15.37 -15.78 -0.67
C GLN A 303 -14.40 -14.68 -0.24
N GLY A 304 -14.79 -13.42 -0.40
CA GLY A 304 -14.04 -12.27 0.12
C GLY A 304 -13.90 -12.32 1.64
N LEU A 305 -15.00 -12.59 2.37
CA LEU A 305 -14.95 -12.75 3.84
C LEU A 305 -14.13 -13.98 4.26
N ALA A 306 -14.21 -15.09 3.50
CA ALA A 306 -13.38 -16.26 3.76
C ALA A 306 -11.90 -15.95 3.63
N PHE A 307 -11.50 -15.17 2.59
CA PHE A 307 -10.12 -14.72 2.43
C PHE A 307 -9.69 -13.77 3.54
N ILE A 308 -10.51 -12.78 3.90
CA ILE A 308 -10.21 -11.87 5.03
C ILE A 308 -10.00 -12.69 6.30
N ASN A 309 -10.90 -13.62 6.62
CA ASN A 309 -10.77 -14.44 7.81
C ASN A 309 -9.53 -15.35 7.79
N TYR A 310 -9.14 -15.86 6.61
CA TYR A 310 -7.90 -16.62 6.44
C TYR A 310 -6.67 -15.77 6.77
N MET A 311 -6.62 -14.54 6.25
CA MET A 311 -5.51 -13.61 6.51
C MET A 311 -5.42 -13.15 7.97
N LEU A 312 -6.50 -13.23 8.74
CA LEU A 312 -6.51 -12.93 10.18
C LEU A 312 -5.98 -14.08 11.06
N ARG A 313 -5.62 -15.22 10.49
CA ARG A 313 -4.97 -16.31 11.23
C ARG A 313 -3.56 -15.91 11.64
N PRO A 314 -3.14 -16.22 12.90
CA PRO A 314 -1.78 -15.87 13.38
C PRO A 314 -0.65 -16.48 12.53
N ASP A 315 -0.78 -17.74 12.14
CA ASP A 315 0.21 -18.46 11.33
C ASP A 315 0.34 -17.85 9.93
N VAL A 316 -0.78 -17.51 9.29
CA VAL A 316 -0.80 -16.94 7.94
C VAL A 316 -0.19 -15.54 7.89
N ILE A 317 -0.59 -14.66 8.82
CA ILE A 317 -0.10 -13.28 8.78
C ILE A 317 1.35 -13.16 9.25
N ALA A 318 1.82 -14.06 10.12
CA ALA A 318 3.22 -14.10 10.53
C ALA A 318 4.16 -14.36 9.36
N GLU A 319 3.77 -15.19 8.38
CA GLU A 319 4.54 -15.42 7.16
C GLU A 319 4.73 -14.14 6.35
N SER A 320 3.67 -13.32 6.23
CA SER A 320 3.78 -12.01 5.56
C SER A 320 4.73 -11.06 6.31
N SER A 321 4.68 -11.04 7.65
CA SER A 321 5.63 -10.26 8.45
C SER A 321 7.08 -10.75 8.27
N ASN A 322 7.29 -12.06 8.21
CA ASN A 322 8.63 -12.64 8.03
C ASN A 322 9.19 -12.34 6.64
N TYR A 323 8.35 -12.34 5.61
CA TYR A 323 8.76 -12.04 4.24
C TYR A 323 9.05 -10.53 4.05
N LEU A 324 8.14 -9.67 4.52
CA LEU A 324 8.14 -8.23 4.26
C LEU A 324 8.92 -7.41 5.30
N SER A 325 9.19 -7.97 6.47
CA SER A 325 9.76 -7.25 7.63
C SER A 325 8.89 -6.09 8.12
N TYR A 326 7.56 -6.18 7.93
CA TYR A 326 6.57 -5.28 8.52
C TYR A 326 5.87 -5.93 9.70
N PRO A 327 5.47 -5.17 10.72
CA PRO A 327 4.64 -5.68 11.79
C PRO A 327 3.22 -5.93 11.27
N ASN A 328 2.59 -6.99 11.76
CA ASN A 328 1.20 -7.28 11.50
C ASN A 328 0.29 -6.80 12.64
N ALA A 329 -0.99 -6.72 12.36
CA ALA A 329 -1.99 -6.25 13.32
C ALA A 329 -2.59 -7.39 14.20
N ASN A 330 -1.90 -8.53 14.31
CA ASN A 330 -2.39 -9.71 15.03
C ASN A 330 -1.51 -9.98 16.25
N LYS A 331 -2.05 -9.77 17.46
CA LYS A 331 -1.31 -9.94 18.72
C LYS A 331 -0.78 -11.35 18.97
N ASP A 332 -1.50 -12.36 18.44
CA ASP A 332 -1.14 -13.78 18.64
C ASP A 332 -0.13 -14.27 17.60
N ALA A 333 0.09 -13.51 16.51
CA ALA A 333 1.08 -13.81 15.50
C ALA A 333 2.50 -13.38 15.90
N THR A 334 2.66 -12.44 16.81
CA THR A 334 3.97 -11.89 17.20
C THR A 334 4.96 -12.96 17.62
N ALA A 335 4.50 -14.02 18.33
CA ALA A 335 5.37 -15.13 18.76
C ALA A 335 5.86 -16.00 17.57
N LEU A 336 5.20 -15.94 16.41
CA LEU A 336 5.52 -16.68 15.19
C LEU A 336 6.41 -15.87 14.22
N VAL A 337 6.58 -14.58 14.49
CA VAL A 337 7.49 -13.74 13.71
C VAL A 337 8.93 -14.06 14.06
N GLU A 338 9.80 -14.07 13.05
CA GLU A 338 11.25 -14.32 13.24
C GLU A 338 11.84 -13.38 14.30
N GLN A 339 12.68 -13.93 15.18
CA GLN A 339 13.23 -13.18 16.32
C GLN A 339 13.94 -11.89 15.87
N LYS A 340 14.72 -11.93 14.79
CA LYS A 340 15.43 -10.74 14.27
C LYS A 340 14.50 -9.57 13.88
N ILE A 341 13.27 -9.90 13.43
CA ILE A 341 12.25 -8.90 13.04
C ILE A 341 11.52 -8.42 14.29
N ARG A 342 11.13 -9.36 15.16
CA ARG A 342 10.41 -9.06 16.39
C ARG A 342 11.22 -8.22 17.37
N ASP A 343 12.53 -8.48 17.46
CA ASP A 343 13.44 -7.76 18.36
C ASP A 343 13.94 -6.44 17.77
N ASN A 344 13.55 -6.10 16.54
CA ASN A 344 13.88 -4.82 15.91
C ASN A 344 12.89 -3.73 16.40
N PRO A 345 13.35 -2.73 17.18
CA PRO A 345 12.48 -1.68 17.72
C PRO A 345 11.93 -0.73 16.63
N GLY A 346 12.50 -0.74 15.45
CA GLY A 346 11.98 -0.02 14.29
C GLY A 346 10.78 -0.72 13.62
N VAL A 347 10.59 -2.03 13.90
CA VAL A 347 9.47 -2.83 13.40
C VAL A 347 8.43 -3.05 14.50
N TYR A 348 8.87 -3.55 15.67
CA TYR A 348 8.04 -3.74 16.86
C TYR A 348 8.49 -2.80 17.97
N PRO A 349 8.04 -1.53 17.97
CA PRO A 349 8.43 -0.57 18.99
C PRO A 349 7.87 -0.94 20.36
N SER A 350 8.54 -0.42 21.41
CA SER A 350 8.00 -0.52 22.77
C SER A 350 6.67 0.24 22.90
N LYS A 351 5.90 -0.11 23.93
CA LYS A 351 4.61 0.57 24.18
C LYS A 351 4.76 2.08 24.29
N ASP A 352 5.79 2.57 24.98
CA ASP A 352 6.02 4.01 25.15
C ASP A 352 6.20 4.72 23.79
N VAL A 353 6.89 4.08 22.84
CA VAL A 353 7.04 4.61 21.49
C VAL A 353 5.72 4.49 20.71
N LEU A 354 5.02 3.35 20.82
CA LEU A 354 3.74 3.13 20.18
C LEU A 354 2.70 4.20 20.58
N ASP A 355 2.72 4.62 21.85
CA ASP A 355 1.82 5.64 22.38
C ASP A 355 2.09 7.05 21.79
N THR A 356 3.31 7.32 21.29
CA THR A 356 3.65 8.61 20.63
C THR A 356 3.24 8.65 19.16
N LEU A 357 2.93 7.49 18.55
CA LEU A 357 2.56 7.43 17.13
C LEU A 357 1.19 8.08 16.89
N PHE A 358 1.09 8.81 15.78
CA PHE A 358 -0.15 9.45 15.36
C PHE A 358 -0.63 8.91 14.00
N PRO A 359 -1.95 8.70 13.81
CA PRO A 359 -2.47 8.22 12.54
C PRO A 359 -2.42 9.30 11.47
N LEU A 360 -2.30 8.90 10.21
CA LEU A 360 -2.57 9.77 9.08
C LEU A 360 -4.09 9.91 8.92
N GLU A 361 -4.59 11.14 8.88
CA GLU A 361 -6.01 11.44 8.80
C GLU A 361 -6.33 12.23 7.52
N PRO A 362 -7.50 12.00 6.90
CA PRO A 362 -7.95 12.82 5.80
C PRO A 362 -8.28 14.23 6.28
N LEU A 363 -7.93 15.21 5.48
CA LEU A 363 -8.21 16.62 5.75
C LEU A 363 -9.40 17.11 4.91
N PRO A 364 -10.10 18.17 5.35
CA PRO A 364 -11.06 18.85 4.49
C PRO A 364 -10.40 19.29 3.17
N LEU A 365 -11.09 19.15 2.05
CA LEU A 365 -10.56 19.43 0.70
C LEU A 365 -9.85 20.79 0.57
N LYS A 366 -10.34 21.81 1.31
CA LYS A 366 -9.70 23.13 1.34
C LYS A 366 -8.27 23.05 1.92
N ILE A 367 -8.10 22.27 2.97
CA ILE A 367 -6.81 22.11 3.64
C ILE A 367 -5.90 21.16 2.86
N GLU A 368 -6.46 20.10 2.25
CA GLU A 368 -5.72 19.24 1.31
C GLU A 368 -5.05 20.06 0.19
N ARG A 369 -5.80 20.99 -0.40
CA ARG A 369 -5.25 21.91 -1.42
C ARG A 369 -4.15 22.82 -0.88
N VAL A 370 -4.21 23.20 0.41
CA VAL A 370 -3.12 23.96 1.07
C VAL A 370 -1.91 23.07 1.23
N ARG A 371 -2.08 21.85 1.78
CA ARG A 371 -1.00 20.88 1.96
C ARG A 371 -0.29 20.55 0.64
N THR A 372 -1.05 20.25 -0.41
CA THR A 372 -0.50 19.95 -1.74
C THR A 372 0.29 21.15 -2.30
N ARG A 373 -0.21 22.37 -2.16
CA ARG A 373 0.53 23.58 -2.60
C ARG A 373 1.81 23.78 -1.80
N THR A 374 1.75 23.67 -0.48
CA THR A 374 2.92 23.71 0.40
C THR A 374 3.98 22.73 -0.07
N TRP A 375 3.59 21.47 -0.32
CA TRP A 375 4.51 20.44 -0.77
C TRP A 375 5.12 20.74 -2.15
N ASN A 376 4.31 21.15 -3.11
CA ASN A 376 4.82 21.53 -4.44
C ASN A 376 5.81 22.70 -4.37
N THR A 377 5.53 23.73 -3.56
CA THR A 377 6.46 24.83 -3.30
C THR A 377 7.79 24.33 -2.71
N VAL A 378 7.73 23.44 -1.72
CA VAL A 378 8.93 22.84 -1.12
C VAL A 378 9.75 22.06 -2.16
N LYS A 379 9.11 21.23 -2.98
CA LYS A 379 9.82 20.43 -4.00
C LYS A 379 10.50 21.30 -5.06
N THR A 380 9.83 22.33 -5.51
CA THR A 380 10.37 23.23 -6.53
C THR A 380 11.39 24.24 -5.96
N GLY A 381 11.33 24.51 -4.66
CA GLY A 381 12.19 25.52 -4.00
C GLY A 381 11.79 26.96 -4.33
N ALA A 382 10.54 27.17 -4.80
CA ALA A 382 10.07 28.47 -5.33
C ALA A 382 8.83 28.96 -4.59
#